data_fdc4e643c2df6321b4a98870f72a8164
#
_entry.id   fdc4e643c2df6321b4a98870f72a8164
#
_cell.length_a   1.000
_cell.length_b   1.000
_cell.length_c   1.000
_cell.angle_alpha   90.00
_cell.angle_beta   90.00
_cell.angle_gamma   90.00
#
_symmetry.space_group_name_H-M   'P 1'
#
loop_
_entity.id
_entity.type
_entity.pdbx_description
1 polymer ?
#
loop_
_entity_poly.entity_id
_entity_poly.type
_entity_poly.pdbx_seq_one_letter_code
_entity_poly.pdbx_strand_id
1 'polypeptide(L)'
;MLTDNITLCLTIGKRPKELQQTLNSIFSKLEFKHVIAINDFRDEETNQVFRDICPHGQLINLDEQVGHHKAVDVMYSRVKTPYIFHCEDDWLFDHPLEMDKYIKILDSNTHATALCFRKWTDFPLNEEQKSQLEFITASPLNLIRFDKMHVQWHGFTFNPHLSSVELWKSMPNGFSSFKKERHVSRWFRAQQKYVLFLEQGICHHIGDVSIANPPKTTWWQKTKAKIFG
;
A
#
# COMPACT_ATOMS: atom_id res chain seq x y z
N MET A 1 4.34 -19.64 -10.57
CA MET A 1 5.20 -19.20 -11.68
C MET A 1 5.29 -17.68 -11.80
N LEU A 2 4.22 -16.95 -11.65
CA LEU A 2 4.16 -15.49 -11.81
C LEU A 2 4.74 -14.71 -10.64
N THR A 3 4.68 -15.27 -9.46
CA THR A 3 5.18 -14.67 -8.23
C THR A 3 6.70 -14.67 -8.08
N ASP A 4 7.45 -15.34 -8.98
CA ASP A 4 8.92 -15.33 -8.92
C ASP A 4 9.52 -13.94 -9.18
N ASN A 5 8.80 -13.08 -9.89
CA ASN A 5 9.21 -11.72 -10.22
C ASN A 5 8.63 -10.65 -9.30
N ILE A 6 7.86 -11.04 -8.28
CA ILE A 6 7.17 -10.12 -7.38
C ILE A 6 7.52 -10.45 -5.93
N THR A 7 7.86 -9.44 -5.15
CA THR A 7 7.92 -9.55 -3.69
C THR A 7 6.66 -8.92 -3.09
N LEU A 8 5.91 -9.69 -2.30
CA LEU A 8 4.88 -9.13 -1.41
C LEU A 8 5.57 -8.41 -0.24
N CYS A 9 5.37 -7.12 -0.15
CA CYS A 9 5.92 -6.24 0.87
C CYS A 9 4.81 -5.74 1.80
N LEU A 10 4.88 -6.09 3.08
CA LEU A 10 3.86 -5.81 4.07
C LEU A 10 4.37 -4.86 5.16
N THR A 11 3.69 -3.74 5.37
CA THR A 11 3.85 -2.96 6.60
C THR A 11 2.83 -3.44 7.61
N ILE A 12 3.31 -3.91 8.77
CA ILE A 12 2.47 -4.53 9.80
C ILE A 12 2.71 -3.92 11.19
N GLY A 13 1.74 -4.02 12.08
CA GLY A 13 1.91 -3.68 13.49
C GLY A 13 0.62 -3.33 14.22
N LYS A 14 0.47 -3.82 15.44
CA LYS A 14 -0.65 -3.57 16.37
C LYS A 14 -2.04 -3.94 15.85
N ARG A 15 -2.11 -4.74 14.79
CA ARG A 15 -3.35 -5.19 14.15
C ARG A 15 -3.31 -6.68 13.80
N PRO A 16 -3.13 -7.56 14.79
CA PRO A 16 -2.99 -9.00 14.53
C PRO A 16 -4.21 -9.61 13.84
N LYS A 17 -5.42 -9.16 14.17
CA LYS A 17 -6.67 -9.66 13.57
C LYS A 17 -6.83 -9.21 12.12
N GLU A 18 -6.59 -7.93 11.85
CA GLU A 18 -6.66 -7.38 10.51
C GLU A 18 -5.57 -7.99 9.63
N LEU A 19 -4.34 -8.13 10.15
CA LEU A 19 -3.26 -8.82 9.44
C LEU A 19 -3.64 -10.25 9.06
N GLN A 20 -4.25 -11.01 9.99
CA GLN A 20 -4.73 -12.36 9.70
C GLN A 20 -5.74 -12.37 8.54
N GLN A 21 -6.70 -11.45 8.54
CA GLN A 21 -7.69 -11.33 7.47
C GLN A 21 -7.02 -10.93 6.14
N THR A 22 -6.12 -9.96 6.17
CA THR A 22 -5.36 -9.51 5.00
C THR A 22 -4.59 -10.65 4.37
N LEU A 23 -3.75 -11.35 5.15
CA LEU A 23 -2.94 -12.45 4.65
C LEU A 23 -3.78 -13.60 4.12
N ASN A 24 -4.84 -14.02 4.84
CA ASN A 24 -5.75 -15.06 4.40
C ASN A 24 -6.45 -14.66 3.09
N SER A 25 -6.85 -13.41 2.95
CA SER A 25 -7.49 -12.92 1.72
C SER A 25 -6.54 -12.92 0.52
N ILE A 26 -5.27 -12.61 0.72
CA ILE A 26 -4.23 -12.63 -0.32
C ILE A 26 -3.88 -14.09 -0.68
N PHE A 27 -3.49 -14.91 0.31
CA PHE A 27 -2.99 -16.26 0.07
C PHE A 27 -4.07 -17.24 -0.39
N SER A 28 -5.35 -16.97 -0.13
CA SER A 28 -6.45 -17.74 -0.75
C SER A 28 -6.54 -17.54 -2.27
N LYS A 29 -5.90 -16.54 -2.84
CA LYS A 29 -5.97 -16.17 -4.26
C LYS A 29 -4.65 -16.38 -5.01
N LEU A 30 -3.52 -16.15 -4.31
CA LEU A 30 -2.21 -16.23 -4.92
C LEU A 30 -1.14 -16.53 -3.86
N GLU A 31 -0.27 -17.47 -4.16
CA GLU A 31 0.89 -17.79 -3.34
C GLU A 31 2.11 -16.97 -3.82
N PHE A 32 2.80 -16.31 -2.89
CA PHE A 32 4.00 -15.54 -3.15
C PHE A 32 5.24 -16.29 -2.68
N LYS A 33 6.22 -16.45 -3.57
CA LYS A 33 7.51 -17.05 -3.24
C LYS A 33 8.36 -16.12 -2.37
N HIS A 34 8.24 -14.82 -2.58
CA HIS A 34 8.99 -13.80 -1.88
C HIS A 34 8.04 -12.93 -1.08
N VAL A 35 8.14 -12.99 0.24
CA VAL A 35 7.32 -12.19 1.17
C VAL A 35 8.24 -11.54 2.17
N ILE A 36 8.11 -10.23 2.34
CA ILE A 36 8.83 -9.44 3.33
C ILE A 36 7.82 -8.62 4.12
N ALA A 37 7.84 -8.75 5.44
CA ALA A 37 7.08 -7.89 6.33
C ALA A 37 8.01 -7.04 7.19
N ILE A 38 7.60 -5.81 7.50
CA ILE A 38 8.28 -4.95 8.46
C ILE A 38 7.32 -4.50 9.56
N ASN A 39 7.74 -4.68 10.81
CA ASN A 39 7.00 -4.22 11.99
C ASN A 39 7.74 -3.07 12.68
N ASP A 40 7.38 -1.83 12.34
CA ASP A 40 7.95 -0.63 12.96
C ASP A 40 7.45 -0.41 14.40
N PHE A 41 6.34 -1.06 14.79
CA PHE A 41 5.79 -1.00 16.15
C PHE A 41 6.37 -2.04 17.11
N ARG A 42 7.00 -3.10 16.58
CA ARG A 42 7.69 -4.16 17.32
C ARG A 42 6.77 -4.96 18.26
N ASP A 43 5.49 -5.00 18.01
CA ASP A 43 4.55 -5.80 18.80
C ASP A 43 4.62 -7.27 18.40
N GLU A 44 4.82 -8.12 19.40
CA GLU A 44 5.07 -9.54 19.16
C GLU A 44 3.80 -10.30 18.74
N GLU A 45 2.63 -9.85 19.14
CA GLU A 45 1.37 -10.48 18.75
C GLU A 45 1.18 -10.44 17.22
N THR A 46 1.40 -9.28 16.60
CA THR A 46 1.34 -9.13 15.13
C THR A 46 2.47 -9.93 14.45
N ASN A 47 3.67 -9.94 15.03
CA ASN A 47 4.79 -10.73 14.53
C ASN A 47 4.47 -12.23 14.51
N GLN A 48 3.83 -12.73 15.56
CA GLN A 48 3.47 -14.13 15.67
C GLN A 48 2.44 -14.53 14.61
N VAL A 49 1.40 -13.72 14.39
CA VAL A 49 0.42 -13.93 13.32
C VAL A 49 1.08 -14.01 11.95
N PHE A 50 2.06 -13.12 11.69
CA PHE A 50 2.78 -13.17 10.41
C PHE A 50 3.57 -14.48 10.27
N ARG A 51 4.32 -14.91 11.29
CA ARG A 51 5.10 -16.16 11.26
C ARG A 51 4.22 -17.40 11.09
N ASP A 52 3.07 -17.43 11.74
CA ASP A 52 2.16 -18.57 11.69
C ASP A 52 1.53 -18.75 10.30
N ILE A 53 1.20 -17.65 9.63
CA ILE A 53 0.54 -17.67 8.31
C ILE A 53 1.56 -17.74 7.16
N CYS A 54 2.72 -17.09 7.33
CA CYS A 54 3.74 -17.01 6.30
C CYS A 54 5.13 -17.42 6.85
N PRO A 55 5.32 -18.72 7.19
CA PRO A 55 6.56 -19.20 7.82
C PRO A 55 7.80 -19.08 6.93
N HIS A 56 7.63 -18.98 5.61
CA HIS A 56 8.71 -18.76 4.65
C HIS A 56 9.03 -17.26 4.43
N GLY A 57 8.19 -16.36 4.96
CA GLY A 57 8.35 -14.92 4.82
C GLY A 57 9.48 -14.36 5.68
N GLN A 58 10.13 -13.32 5.19
CA GLN A 58 11.12 -12.56 5.96
C GLN A 58 10.42 -11.52 6.82
N LEU A 59 10.55 -11.61 8.14
CA LEU A 59 10.10 -10.56 9.06
C LEU A 59 11.28 -9.66 9.44
N ILE A 60 11.12 -8.36 9.28
CA ILE A 60 12.08 -7.34 9.69
C ILE A 60 11.58 -6.69 10.98
N ASN A 61 12.31 -6.90 12.05
CA ASN A 61 12.14 -6.18 13.32
C ASN A 61 13.23 -5.12 13.41
N LEU A 62 12.84 -3.90 13.74
CA LEU A 62 13.77 -2.78 13.94
C LEU A 62 14.10 -2.64 15.43
N ASP A 63 15.29 -2.16 15.75
CA ASP A 63 15.70 -1.92 17.14
C ASP A 63 14.92 -0.74 17.76
N GLU A 64 14.53 0.22 16.92
CA GLU A 64 13.72 1.39 17.31
C GLU A 64 12.62 1.67 16.27
N GLN A 65 11.57 2.40 16.67
CA GLN A 65 10.55 2.89 15.75
C GLN A 65 11.11 4.04 14.92
N VAL A 66 11.17 3.84 13.61
CA VAL A 66 11.80 4.79 12.67
C VAL A 66 10.79 5.60 11.85
N GLY A 67 9.51 5.22 11.90
CA GLY A 67 8.41 5.82 11.15
C GLY A 67 8.22 5.18 9.76
N HIS A 68 6.98 5.27 9.26
CA HIS A 68 6.49 4.53 8.10
C HIS A 68 7.42 4.64 6.87
N HIS A 69 7.80 5.84 6.44
CA HIS A 69 8.61 6.03 5.23
C HIS A 69 9.97 5.34 5.33
N LYS A 70 10.65 5.50 6.47
CA LYS A 70 11.97 4.87 6.69
C LYS A 70 11.85 3.35 6.84
N ALA A 71 10.78 2.87 7.48
CA ALA A 71 10.50 1.44 7.56
C ALA A 71 10.29 0.84 6.17
N VAL A 72 9.49 1.48 5.30
CA VAL A 72 9.29 1.03 3.92
C VAL A 72 10.60 1.01 3.14
N ASP A 73 11.48 2.01 3.29
CA ASP A 73 12.79 2.02 2.64
C ASP A 73 13.65 0.84 3.09
N VAL A 74 13.67 0.52 4.38
CA VAL A 74 14.39 -0.65 4.91
C VAL A 74 13.82 -1.95 4.32
N MET A 75 12.50 -2.07 4.20
CA MET A 75 11.84 -3.22 3.60
C MET A 75 12.18 -3.33 2.10
N TYR A 76 12.04 -2.25 1.34
CA TYR A 76 12.29 -2.24 -0.09
C TYR A 76 13.75 -2.49 -0.44
N SER A 77 14.69 -2.11 0.41
CA SER A 77 16.12 -2.43 0.24
C SER A 77 16.44 -3.93 0.25
N ARG A 78 15.53 -4.76 0.78
CA ARG A 78 15.66 -6.23 0.81
C ARG A 78 15.04 -6.91 -0.41
N VAL A 79 14.28 -6.18 -1.22
CA VAL A 79 13.63 -6.72 -2.42
C VAL A 79 14.67 -7.06 -3.49
N LYS A 80 14.58 -8.29 -4.03
CA LYS A 80 15.45 -8.79 -5.09
C LYS A 80 14.72 -9.02 -6.41
N THR A 81 13.41 -8.87 -6.42
CA THR A 81 12.56 -9.04 -7.60
C THR A 81 12.36 -7.71 -8.32
N PRO A 82 12.01 -7.71 -9.62
CA PRO A 82 11.76 -6.47 -10.36
C PRO A 82 10.51 -5.71 -9.90
N TYR A 83 9.52 -6.42 -9.32
CA TYR A 83 8.26 -5.81 -8.91
C TYR A 83 8.01 -5.97 -7.41
N ILE A 84 7.29 -5.00 -6.87
CA ILE A 84 6.83 -4.95 -5.48
C ILE A 84 5.31 -4.93 -5.48
N PHE A 85 4.69 -5.88 -4.79
CA PHE A 85 3.31 -5.75 -4.37
C PHE A 85 3.30 -5.21 -2.93
N HIS A 86 3.04 -3.92 -2.78
CA HIS A 86 2.94 -3.27 -1.47
C HIS A 86 1.54 -3.45 -0.89
N CYS A 87 1.47 -3.75 0.40
CA CYS A 87 0.23 -3.82 1.16
C CYS A 87 0.46 -3.44 2.63
N GLU A 88 -0.55 -2.86 3.27
CA GLU A 88 -0.61 -2.68 4.72
C GLU A 88 -1.41 -3.83 5.35
N ASP A 89 -1.45 -3.91 6.68
CA ASP A 89 -2.04 -5.02 7.42
C ASP A 89 -3.58 -4.99 7.54
N ASP A 90 -4.26 -4.04 6.93
CA ASP A 90 -5.69 -3.77 7.12
C ASP A 90 -6.49 -3.68 5.81
N TRP A 91 -6.17 -4.56 4.85
CA TRP A 91 -6.83 -4.64 3.55
C TRP A 91 -7.42 -6.01 3.27
N LEU A 92 -8.66 -6.08 2.82
CA LEU A 92 -9.31 -7.31 2.38
C LEU A 92 -9.40 -7.36 0.86
N PHE A 93 -8.82 -8.42 0.28
CA PHE A 93 -8.89 -8.70 -1.16
C PHE A 93 -10.08 -9.59 -1.45
N ASP A 94 -11.00 -9.16 -2.28
CA ASP A 94 -12.25 -9.85 -2.60
C ASP A 94 -12.31 -10.37 -4.05
N HIS A 95 -11.33 -10.01 -4.89
CA HIS A 95 -11.20 -10.45 -6.28
C HIS A 95 -9.87 -11.18 -6.54
N PRO A 96 -9.76 -11.96 -7.63
CA PRO A 96 -8.51 -12.60 -8.04
C PRO A 96 -7.35 -11.62 -8.25
N LEU A 97 -6.13 -12.06 -7.96
CA LEU A 97 -4.89 -11.32 -8.18
C LEU A 97 -4.27 -11.75 -9.53
N GLU A 98 -4.49 -10.97 -10.58
CA GLU A 98 -4.06 -11.28 -11.95
C GLU A 98 -2.71 -10.62 -12.30
N MET A 99 -1.65 -10.96 -11.55
CA MET A 99 -0.36 -10.27 -11.57
C MET A 99 0.28 -10.12 -12.96
N ASP A 100 0.12 -11.09 -13.85
CA ASP A 100 0.60 -11.00 -15.24
C ASP A 100 -0.02 -9.83 -15.99
N LYS A 101 -1.32 -9.64 -15.82
CA LYS A 101 -2.03 -8.56 -16.48
C LYS A 101 -1.60 -7.22 -15.90
N TYR A 102 -1.39 -7.17 -14.58
CA TYR A 102 -0.97 -5.95 -13.87
C TYR A 102 0.45 -5.53 -14.27
N ILE A 103 1.38 -6.49 -14.39
CA ILE A 103 2.74 -6.23 -14.87
C ILE A 103 2.70 -5.66 -16.29
N LYS A 104 1.95 -6.29 -17.21
CA LYS A 104 1.83 -5.82 -18.59
C LYS A 104 1.29 -4.39 -18.67
N ILE A 105 0.34 -4.03 -17.81
CA ILE A 105 -0.20 -2.68 -17.72
C ILE A 105 0.90 -1.69 -17.30
N LEU A 106 1.67 -2.01 -16.26
CA LEU A 106 2.76 -1.15 -15.80
C LEU A 106 3.85 -1.00 -16.85
N ASP A 107 4.27 -2.08 -17.49
CA ASP A 107 5.33 -2.07 -18.50
C ASP A 107 4.94 -1.27 -19.75
N SER A 108 3.64 -1.26 -20.08
CA SER A 108 3.12 -0.47 -21.21
C SER A 108 2.86 1.00 -20.86
N ASN A 109 2.92 1.38 -19.58
CA ASN A 109 2.62 2.73 -19.11
C ASN A 109 3.80 3.35 -18.33
N THR A 110 4.82 3.81 -19.05
CA THR A 110 6.08 4.32 -18.45
C THR A 110 5.91 5.54 -17.53
N HIS A 111 4.80 6.23 -17.62
CA HIS A 111 4.44 7.33 -16.71
C HIS A 111 3.70 6.85 -15.46
N ALA A 112 3.25 5.60 -15.41
CA ALA A 112 2.62 5.06 -14.22
C ALA A 112 3.67 4.79 -13.12
N THR A 113 3.40 5.27 -11.91
CA THR A 113 4.22 4.96 -10.73
C THR A 113 3.80 3.64 -10.10
N ALA A 114 2.52 3.35 -10.17
CA ALA A 114 1.93 2.16 -9.57
C ALA A 114 0.58 1.84 -10.21
N LEU A 115 0.15 0.59 -10.09
CA LEU A 115 -1.22 0.15 -10.31
C LEU A 115 -1.85 -0.12 -8.94
N CYS A 116 -2.76 0.74 -8.51
CA CYS A 116 -3.44 0.67 -7.23
C CYS A 116 -4.66 -0.25 -7.31
N PHE A 117 -4.88 -1.04 -6.25
CA PHE A 117 -5.91 -2.07 -6.17
C PHE A 117 -7.14 -1.65 -5.38
N ARG A 118 -7.06 -0.53 -4.66
CA ARG A 118 -8.19 0.01 -3.89
C ARG A 118 -9.35 0.37 -4.79
N LYS A 119 -10.57 0.06 -4.36
CA LYS A 119 -11.80 0.50 -5.03
C LYS A 119 -11.84 2.02 -5.07
N TRP A 120 -12.01 2.59 -6.26
CA TRP A 120 -12.09 4.05 -6.40
C TRP A 120 -13.34 4.64 -5.74
N THR A 121 -14.39 3.84 -5.63
CA THR A 121 -15.64 4.21 -4.94
C THR A 121 -15.46 4.43 -3.44
N ASP A 122 -14.37 3.94 -2.84
CA ASP A 122 -14.03 4.18 -1.43
C ASP A 122 -13.44 5.58 -1.18
N PHE A 123 -13.19 6.35 -2.24
CA PHE A 123 -12.77 7.75 -2.09
C PHE A 123 -14.00 8.64 -2.01
N PRO A 124 -14.09 9.54 -1.00
CA PRO A 124 -15.24 10.44 -0.83
C PRO A 124 -15.20 11.59 -1.84
N LEU A 125 -15.39 11.27 -3.12
CA LEU A 125 -15.38 12.23 -4.22
C LEU A 125 -16.75 12.90 -4.38
N ASN A 126 -16.76 14.23 -4.55
CA ASN A 126 -17.95 14.93 -4.99
C ASN A 126 -18.17 14.81 -6.51
N GLU A 127 -19.31 15.27 -7.05
CA GLU A 127 -19.66 15.12 -8.46
C GLU A 127 -18.69 15.88 -9.39
N GLU A 128 -18.19 17.04 -8.99
CA GLU A 128 -17.18 17.79 -9.74
C GLU A 128 -15.88 16.99 -9.85
N GLN A 129 -15.43 16.38 -8.77
CA GLN A 129 -14.24 15.53 -8.78
C GLN A 129 -14.43 14.26 -9.61
N LYS A 130 -15.60 13.64 -9.54
CA LYS A 130 -15.93 12.47 -10.37
C LYS A 130 -15.91 12.80 -11.86
N SER A 131 -16.37 13.98 -12.27
CA SER A 131 -16.35 14.40 -13.67
C SER A 131 -14.92 14.61 -14.22
N GLN A 132 -13.93 14.72 -13.36
CA GLN A 132 -12.52 14.87 -13.74
C GLN A 132 -11.74 13.54 -13.77
N LEU A 133 -12.41 12.42 -13.47
CA LEU A 133 -11.81 11.10 -13.60
C LEU A 133 -11.59 10.76 -15.07
N GLU A 134 -10.41 10.24 -15.37
CA GLU A 134 -10.12 9.73 -16.70
C GLU A 134 -10.26 8.20 -16.71
N PHE A 135 -11.27 7.71 -17.40
CA PHE A 135 -11.47 6.28 -17.62
C PHE A 135 -10.71 5.84 -18.86
N ILE A 136 -9.87 4.82 -18.72
CA ILE A 136 -9.01 4.28 -19.78
C ILE A 136 -9.46 2.85 -20.05
N THR A 137 -9.96 2.60 -21.25
CA THR A 137 -10.20 1.23 -21.72
C THR A 137 -8.88 0.62 -22.16
N ALA A 138 -8.31 -0.23 -21.33
CA ALA A 138 -7.08 -0.96 -21.62
C ALA A 138 -7.38 -2.47 -21.60
N SER A 139 -7.44 -3.10 -22.77
CA SER A 139 -7.63 -4.56 -22.81
C SER A 139 -6.44 -5.25 -22.12
N PRO A 140 -6.67 -6.16 -21.17
CA PRO A 140 -7.94 -6.77 -20.77
C PRO A 140 -8.64 -6.11 -19.56
N LEU A 141 -8.13 -5.00 -19.00
CA LEU A 141 -8.65 -4.37 -17.80
C LEU A 141 -8.91 -2.88 -18.03
N ASN A 142 -9.99 -2.37 -17.45
CA ASN A 142 -10.25 -0.94 -17.41
C ASN A 142 -9.53 -0.28 -16.26
N LEU A 143 -9.06 0.94 -16.49
CA LEU A 143 -8.25 1.71 -15.55
C LEU A 143 -8.86 3.09 -15.34
N ILE A 144 -8.53 3.71 -14.21
CA ILE A 144 -8.90 5.08 -13.87
C ILE A 144 -7.67 5.86 -13.48
N ARG A 145 -7.64 7.14 -13.86
CA ARG A 145 -6.67 8.13 -13.39
C ARG A 145 -7.38 9.24 -12.63
N PHE A 146 -6.78 9.64 -11.52
CA PHE A 146 -7.26 10.69 -10.63
C PHE A 146 -6.42 11.98 -10.72
N ASP A 147 -5.32 11.93 -11.44
CA ASP A 147 -4.31 12.98 -11.45
C ASP A 147 -4.80 14.29 -12.11
N LYS A 148 -5.91 14.26 -12.84
CA LYS A 148 -6.55 15.47 -13.39
C LYS A 148 -7.34 16.27 -12.35
N MET A 149 -7.79 15.63 -11.26
CA MET A 149 -8.54 16.31 -10.20
C MET A 149 -7.70 17.36 -9.45
N HIS A 150 -6.39 17.17 -9.39
CA HIS A 150 -5.50 18.09 -8.69
C HIS A 150 -4.05 17.92 -9.16
N VAL A 151 -3.34 19.02 -9.38
CA VAL A 151 -1.96 19.00 -9.91
C VAL A 151 -0.94 18.23 -9.06
N GLN A 152 -1.23 17.98 -7.79
CA GLN A 152 -0.33 17.33 -6.84
C GLN A 152 -0.81 15.94 -6.40
N TRP A 153 -2.01 15.50 -6.81
CA TRP A 153 -2.59 14.28 -6.30
C TRP A 153 -2.31 13.08 -7.20
N HIS A 154 -2.31 11.93 -6.54
CA HIS A 154 -2.19 10.62 -7.14
C HIS A 154 -0.96 10.45 -8.05
N GLY A 155 0.16 11.07 -7.68
CA GLY A 155 1.46 10.73 -8.24
C GLY A 155 2.07 9.47 -7.61
N PHE A 156 1.65 9.14 -6.38
CA PHE A 156 2.02 7.94 -5.62
C PHE A 156 1.00 7.69 -4.50
N THR A 157 0.89 6.43 -4.06
CA THR A 157 0.10 6.02 -2.89
C THR A 157 0.70 4.80 -2.21
N PHE A 158 0.56 4.69 -0.87
CA PHE A 158 0.85 3.48 -0.11
C PHE A 158 -0.34 2.51 0.00
N ASN A 159 -1.55 2.87 -0.48
CA ASN A 159 -2.63 1.89 -0.62
C ASN A 159 -2.11 0.69 -1.43
N PRO A 160 -2.72 -0.51 -1.27
CA PRO A 160 -2.24 -1.70 -1.96
C PRO A 160 -2.02 -1.46 -3.44
N HIS A 161 -0.81 -1.75 -3.90
CA HIS A 161 -0.42 -1.48 -5.28
C HIS A 161 0.69 -2.40 -5.78
N LEU A 162 0.79 -2.55 -7.08
CA LEU A 162 1.95 -3.07 -7.77
C LEU A 162 2.79 -1.93 -8.33
N SER A 163 4.10 -1.97 -8.12
CA SER A 163 5.07 -1.01 -8.67
C SER A 163 6.39 -1.69 -9.03
N SER A 164 7.24 -1.05 -9.82
CA SER A 164 8.59 -1.54 -10.05
C SER A 164 9.53 -1.13 -8.91
N VAL A 165 10.53 -1.99 -8.60
CA VAL A 165 11.58 -1.64 -7.65
C VAL A 165 12.43 -0.45 -8.15
N GLU A 166 12.55 -0.29 -9.46
CA GLU A 166 13.28 0.81 -10.09
C GLU A 166 12.61 2.18 -9.84
N LEU A 167 11.28 2.20 -9.68
CA LEU A 167 10.59 3.43 -9.27
C LEU A 167 11.11 3.92 -7.92
N TRP A 168 11.20 3.04 -6.92
CA TRP A 168 11.74 3.37 -5.61
C TRP A 168 13.21 3.79 -5.69
N LYS A 169 14.04 3.08 -6.45
CA LYS A 169 15.46 3.43 -6.66
C LYS A 169 15.66 4.77 -7.35
N SER A 170 14.69 5.23 -8.15
CA SER A 170 14.75 6.54 -8.82
C SER A 170 14.61 7.73 -7.87
N MET A 171 14.14 7.49 -6.64
CA MET A 171 14.00 8.55 -5.64
C MET A 171 15.33 8.84 -4.94
N PRO A 172 15.70 10.12 -4.75
CA PRO A 172 16.89 10.48 -3.99
C PRO A 172 16.71 10.09 -2.52
N ASN A 173 17.44 9.06 -2.06
CA ASN A 173 17.36 8.51 -0.69
C ASN A 173 15.98 7.91 -0.32
N GLY A 174 15.20 7.44 -1.29
CA GLY A 174 13.92 6.76 -1.06
C GLY A 174 12.81 7.64 -0.48
N PHE A 175 11.85 7.00 0.17
CA PHE A 175 10.70 7.66 0.81
C PHE A 175 11.09 8.52 2.01
N SER A 176 12.19 8.20 2.68
CA SER A 176 12.72 8.96 3.84
C SER A 176 13.01 10.42 3.53
N SER A 177 13.24 10.77 2.26
CA SER A 177 13.37 12.16 1.79
C SER A 177 12.10 12.99 1.96
N PHE A 178 10.97 12.35 2.20
CA PHE A 178 9.67 12.98 2.22
C PHE A 178 8.99 12.85 3.58
N LYS A 179 8.45 13.95 4.10
CA LYS A 179 7.78 13.96 5.42
C LYS A 179 6.40 13.29 5.41
N LYS A 180 5.74 13.20 4.25
CA LYS A 180 4.36 12.67 4.09
C LYS A 180 4.20 12.11 2.69
N GLU A 181 3.30 11.13 2.51
CA GLU A 181 2.91 10.54 1.22
C GLU A 181 2.57 11.60 0.15
N ARG A 182 1.81 12.65 0.53
CA ARG A 182 1.50 13.74 -0.41
C ARG A 182 2.73 14.45 -0.98
N HIS A 183 3.89 14.41 -0.30
CA HIS A 183 5.13 14.99 -0.82
C HIS A 183 5.78 14.05 -1.84
N VAL A 184 5.68 12.73 -1.63
CA VAL A 184 6.05 11.73 -2.63
C VAL A 184 5.19 11.90 -3.89
N SER A 185 3.87 12.01 -3.70
CA SER A 185 2.92 12.24 -4.79
C SER A 185 3.27 13.49 -5.59
N ARG A 186 3.53 14.63 -4.93
CA ARG A 186 3.94 15.88 -5.59
C ARG A 186 5.23 15.73 -6.40
N TRP A 187 6.21 15.01 -5.83
CA TRP A 187 7.50 14.82 -6.50
C TRP A 187 7.35 14.03 -7.80
N PHE A 188 6.54 12.98 -7.80
CA PHE A 188 6.25 12.24 -9.01
C PHE A 188 5.36 13.02 -9.99
N ARG A 189 4.38 13.79 -9.50
CA ARG A 189 3.55 14.66 -10.36
C ARG A 189 4.38 15.73 -11.08
N ALA A 190 5.40 16.30 -10.44
CA ALA A 190 6.33 17.22 -11.08
C ALA A 190 7.10 16.58 -12.25
N GLN A 191 7.21 15.25 -12.28
CA GLN A 191 7.80 14.47 -13.36
C GLN A 191 6.76 13.93 -14.34
N GLN A 192 5.52 14.44 -14.32
CA GLN A 192 4.39 14.01 -15.14
C GLN A 192 4.00 12.53 -14.93
N LYS A 193 4.35 11.97 -13.77
CA LYS A 193 3.98 10.61 -13.38
C LYS A 193 2.68 10.59 -12.57
N TYR A 194 1.98 9.47 -12.61
CA TYR A 194 0.68 9.28 -11.96
C TYR A 194 0.46 7.84 -11.51
N VAL A 195 -0.52 7.63 -10.64
CA VAL A 195 -1.00 6.30 -10.25
C VAL A 195 -2.14 5.89 -11.19
N LEU A 196 -2.10 4.65 -11.65
CA LEU A 196 -3.23 3.97 -12.27
C LEU A 196 -4.04 3.25 -11.20
N PHE A 197 -5.36 3.24 -11.33
CA PHE A 197 -6.26 2.47 -10.49
C PHE A 197 -7.00 1.46 -11.35
N LEU A 198 -7.23 0.25 -10.84
CA LEU A 198 -8.19 -0.67 -11.45
C LEU A 198 -9.59 -0.07 -11.33
N GLU A 199 -10.37 -0.03 -12.42
CA GLU A 199 -11.73 0.53 -12.40
C GLU A 199 -12.62 -0.18 -11.38
N GLN A 200 -12.59 -1.49 -11.36
CA GLN A 200 -13.38 -2.27 -10.41
C GLN A 200 -12.81 -2.20 -8.99
N GLY A 201 -11.46 -2.03 -8.87
CA GLY A 201 -10.74 -2.30 -7.63
C GLY A 201 -10.86 -3.77 -7.21
N ILE A 202 -9.98 -4.22 -6.34
CA ILE A 202 -9.97 -5.63 -5.90
C ILE A 202 -9.77 -5.77 -4.40
N CYS A 203 -9.66 -4.66 -3.69
CA CYS A 203 -9.54 -4.64 -2.23
C CYS A 203 -10.20 -3.42 -1.63
N HIS A 204 -10.57 -3.53 -0.37
CA HIS A 204 -11.09 -2.45 0.46
C HIS A 204 -10.45 -2.46 1.84
N HIS A 205 -10.47 -1.30 2.48
CA HIS A 205 -9.87 -1.10 3.80
C HIS A 205 -10.78 -1.67 4.90
N ILE A 206 -10.19 -2.40 5.85
CA ILE A 206 -10.91 -3.02 6.98
C ILE A 206 -10.47 -2.48 8.35
N GLY A 207 -9.47 -1.58 8.38
CA GLY A 207 -9.00 -0.94 9.60
C GLY A 207 -9.87 0.27 9.99
N ASP A 208 -10.35 0.30 11.23
CA ASP A 208 -11.22 1.40 11.71
C ASP A 208 -10.46 2.68 12.04
N VAL A 209 -9.19 2.58 12.46
CA VAL A 209 -8.40 3.71 12.95
C VAL A 209 -6.97 3.65 12.47
N SER A 210 -6.42 4.78 12.00
CA SER A 210 -5.00 4.89 11.67
C SER A 210 -4.12 4.73 12.92
N ILE A 211 -3.24 3.72 12.93
CA ILE A 211 -2.28 3.50 14.03
C ILE A 211 -1.15 4.53 13.98
N ALA A 212 -0.70 4.90 12.80
CA ALA A 212 0.38 5.86 12.61
C ALA A 212 -0.02 7.29 13.05
N ASN A 213 -1.30 7.62 12.91
CA ASN A 213 -1.86 8.92 13.31
C ASN A 213 -3.20 8.70 14.03
N PRO A 214 -3.21 8.15 15.26
CA PRO A 214 -4.45 7.96 15.98
C PRO A 214 -5.14 9.31 16.19
N PRO A 215 -6.48 9.36 16.20
CA PRO A 215 -7.20 10.60 16.46
C PRO A 215 -6.76 11.19 17.80
N LYS A 216 -6.44 12.48 17.80
CA LYS A 216 -6.06 13.17 19.05
C LYS A 216 -7.21 13.05 20.02
N THR A 217 -7.02 12.29 21.11
CA THR A 217 -7.99 12.25 22.21
C THR A 217 -8.20 13.66 22.75
N THR A 218 -9.42 14.14 22.69
CA THR A 218 -9.76 15.45 23.23
C THR A 218 -9.54 15.46 24.74
N TRP A 219 -9.25 16.63 25.32
CA TRP A 219 -9.08 16.77 26.77
C TRP A 219 -10.25 16.16 27.55
N TRP A 220 -11.48 16.30 27.07
CA TRP A 220 -12.69 15.71 27.64
C TRP A 220 -12.67 14.17 27.66
N GLN A 221 -12.15 13.52 26.67
CA GLN A 221 -12.03 12.05 26.62
C GLN A 221 -10.98 11.54 27.61
N LYS A 222 -9.86 12.28 27.77
CA LYS A 222 -8.83 11.98 28.78
C LYS A 222 -9.34 12.15 30.20
N THR A 223 -10.22 13.12 30.44
CA THR A 223 -10.80 13.39 31.74
C THR A 223 -11.84 12.32 32.14
N LYS A 224 -12.68 11.88 31.20
CA LYS A 224 -13.62 10.76 31.43
C LYS A 224 -12.90 9.45 31.76
N ALA A 225 -11.84 9.11 31.10
CA ALA A 225 -11.06 7.89 31.37
C ALA A 225 -10.38 7.91 32.75
N LYS A 226 -10.12 9.11 33.36
CA LYS A 226 -9.58 9.25 34.72
C LYS A 226 -10.63 9.21 35.81
N ILE A 227 -11.89 9.49 35.49
CA ILE A 227 -12.99 9.58 36.50
C ILE A 227 -13.76 8.26 36.60
N PHE A 228 -13.77 7.45 35.53
CA PHE A 228 -14.58 6.23 35.40
C PHE A 228 -13.75 4.95 35.06
N GLY A 229 -12.40 5.01 35.13
CA GLY A 229 -11.48 3.88 34.92
C GLY A 229 -10.89 3.32 36.23
#